data_89334b8928b3ef0570c9e0ca73b47b90
#
_entry.id   89334b8928b3ef0570c9e0ca73b47b90
#
_cell.length_a   1.000
_cell.length_b   1.000
_cell.length_c   1.000
_cell.angle_alpha   90.00
_cell.angle_beta   90.00
_cell.angle_gamma   90.00
#
_symmetry.space_group_name_H-M   'P 1'
#
loop_
_entity.id
_entity.type
_entity.pdbx_description
1 polymer ?
#
loop_
_entity_poly.entity_id
_entity_poly.type
_entity_poly.pdbx_seq_one_letter_code
_entity_poly.pdbx_strand_id
1 'polypeptide(L)'
;MNQTVDSRKYYPTALALYITYFVLGIAASIMGQYKQNFAAMWGAAPLADGSYDVSGVVAVIAAIGLGRLIAFPVAGPLSDRLGRRLSALIGCALYAVFLLAVTFSPNLYVGYVLAVVSGMANSFLDTSITPSCMEIFKEKGTIANIFTKLSISIAQFLLPFAISFVAVENLPFNTIFLATAVIIVVDGIFLAFLPFPPFERTVKAPGVQKERMRFTPAAIALVCLGFTTSTTFMLWMNCNQELGTLYGLADPSKIQSFYSVGIVLALFASAALLKRNVEPAKILVAYPTVALVTLGAIYMIQQPVMCLAGGFLLGFFAAGGVLQLVTAVANEMFPKNRGVITSIVMIASSIANYLTVSVAGVLTRVGGTEGPRLVLLFNMAITLIGIVLALYLNACLKRERASAGKEV
;
A
#
# COMPACT_ATOMS: atom_id res chain seq x y z
N MET A 1 9.02 -40.56 3.54
CA MET A 1 10.11 -40.08 2.66
C MET A 1 9.81 -38.61 2.33
N ASN A 2 10.41 -37.69 3.07
CA ASN A 2 10.34 -36.26 2.74
C ASN A 2 11.25 -36.02 1.51
N GLN A 3 10.68 -36.00 0.33
CA GLN A 3 11.37 -35.42 -0.83
C GLN A 3 11.57 -33.95 -0.53
N THR A 4 12.80 -33.56 -0.27
CA THR A 4 13.22 -32.16 -0.28
C THR A 4 13.00 -31.66 -1.70
N VAL A 5 11.83 -31.08 -1.94
CA VAL A 5 11.50 -30.48 -3.24
C VAL A 5 12.54 -29.40 -3.47
N ASP A 6 13.39 -29.57 -4.50
CA ASP A 6 14.39 -28.59 -4.87
C ASP A 6 13.67 -27.27 -5.20
N SER A 7 13.77 -26.30 -4.26
CA SER A 7 13.11 -24.98 -4.39
C SER A 7 13.67 -24.17 -5.55
N ARG A 8 14.85 -24.53 -6.06
CA ARG A 8 15.52 -23.80 -7.16
C ARG A 8 14.71 -23.77 -8.44
N LYS A 9 13.93 -24.83 -8.72
CA LYS A 9 13.06 -24.87 -9.90
C LYS A 9 11.98 -23.78 -9.92
N TYR A 10 11.66 -23.18 -8.76
CA TYR A 10 10.66 -22.11 -8.62
C TYR A 10 11.25 -20.70 -8.59
N TYR A 11 12.59 -20.55 -8.65
CA TYR A 11 13.22 -19.24 -8.65
C TYR A 11 12.83 -18.35 -9.84
N PRO A 12 12.66 -18.87 -11.07
CA PRO A 12 12.12 -18.07 -12.18
C PRO A 12 10.71 -17.54 -11.87
N THR A 13 9.86 -18.35 -11.22
CA THR A 13 8.52 -17.92 -10.79
C THR A 13 8.62 -16.81 -9.75
N ALA A 14 9.52 -16.92 -8.77
CA ALA A 14 9.71 -15.87 -7.77
C ALA A 14 10.17 -14.56 -8.42
N LEU A 15 11.06 -14.62 -9.41
CA LEU A 15 11.50 -13.43 -10.14
C LEU A 15 10.34 -12.78 -10.90
N ALA A 16 9.53 -13.54 -11.62
CA ALA A 16 8.34 -13.04 -12.30
C ALA A 16 7.35 -12.40 -11.30
N LEU A 17 7.11 -13.03 -10.15
CA LEU A 17 6.26 -12.46 -9.10
C LEU A 17 6.83 -11.14 -8.53
N TYR A 18 8.13 -10.98 -8.43
CA TYR A 18 8.76 -9.69 -8.07
C TYR A 18 8.61 -8.64 -9.17
N ILE A 19 8.65 -9.03 -10.46
CA ILE A 19 8.35 -8.13 -11.58
C ILE A 19 6.89 -7.70 -11.54
N THR A 20 5.95 -8.61 -11.26
CA THR A 20 4.54 -8.26 -11.06
C THR A 20 4.38 -7.20 -9.95
N TYR A 21 5.10 -7.34 -8.83
CA TYR A 21 5.07 -6.34 -7.76
C TYR A 21 5.79 -5.04 -8.09
N PHE A 22 6.78 -5.07 -8.95
CA PHE A 22 7.35 -3.86 -9.53
C PHE A 22 6.30 -3.10 -10.34
N VAL A 23 5.55 -3.77 -11.20
CA VAL A 23 4.42 -3.17 -11.93
C VAL A 23 3.35 -2.63 -10.98
N LEU A 24 3.01 -3.37 -9.91
CA LEU A 24 2.09 -2.89 -8.88
C LEU A 24 2.58 -1.59 -8.24
N GLY A 25 3.88 -1.44 -8.00
CA GLY A 25 4.48 -0.21 -7.48
C GLY A 25 4.27 0.99 -8.41
N ILE A 26 4.44 0.81 -9.72
CA ILE A 26 4.13 1.84 -10.72
C ILE A 26 2.62 2.13 -10.70
N ALA A 27 1.78 1.12 -10.85
CA ALA A 27 0.34 1.27 -10.98
C ALA A 27 -0.32 1.95 -9.76
N ALA A 28 0.21 1.70 -8.55
CA ALA A 28 -0.28 2.32 -7.32
C ALA A 28 0.03 3.82 -7.23
N SER A 29 1.06 4.30 -7.91
CA SER A 29 1.57 5.67 -7.77
C SER A 29 1.36 6.54 -9.01
N ILE A 30 1.26 5.95 -10.19
CA ILE A 30 1.33 6.67 -11.46
C ILE A 30 0.17 7.66 -11.66
N MET A 31 -1.06 7.31 -11.25
CA MET A 31 -2.18 8.25 -11.35
C MET A 31 -1.96 9.48 -10.46
N GLY A 32 -1.37 9.28 -9.27
CA GLY A 32 -1.00 10.35 -8.38
C GLY A 32 0.04 11.31 -8.97
N GLN A 33 0.91 10.81 -9.85
CA GLN A 33 1.94 11.60 -10.53
C GLN A 33 1.40 12.38 -11.73
N TYR A 34 0.37 11.90 -12.42
CA TYR A 34 -0.22 12.49 -13.62
C TYR A 34 -1.60 13.12 -13.38
N LYS A 35 -1.88 13.56 -12.15
CA LYS A 35 -3.20 14.13 -11.79
C LYS A 35 -3.60 15.29 -12.68
N GLN A 36 -2.70 16.22 -13.00
CA GLN A 36 -2.96 17.35 -13.86
C GLN A 36 -3.35 16.92 -15.28
N ASN A 37 -2.65 15.90 -15.82
CA ASN A 37 -2.94 15.35 -17.14
C ASN A 37 -4.32 14.70 -17.18
N PHE A 38 -4.70 13.92 -16.17
CA PHE A 38 -6.03 13.32 -16.08
C PHE A 38 -7.12 14.37 -15.86
N ALA A 39 -6.86 15.39 -15.02
CA ALA A 39 -7.79 16.48 -14.80
C ALA A 39 -8.08 17.22 -16.11
N ALA A 40 -7.05 17.57 -16.87
CA ALA A 40 -7.19 18.19 -18.21
C ALA A 40 -7.93 17.25 -19.17
N MET A 41 -7.56 15.97 -19.23
CA MET A 41 -8.18 14.98 -20.12
C MET A 41 -9.68 14.79 -19.84
N TRP A 42 -10.10 14.86 -18.58
CA TRP A 42 -11.50 14.69 -18.16
C TRP A 42 -12.28 16.00 -18.08
N GLY A 43 -11.71 17.11 -18.56
CA GLY A 43 -12.41 18.40 -18.66
C GLY A 43 -12.62 19.09 -17.31
N ALA A 44 -11.69 18.95 -16.38
CA ALA A 44 -11.73 19.66 -15.12
C ALA A 44 -11.60 21.19 -15.34
N ALA A 45 -12.21 21.97 -14.45
CA ALA A 45 -12.14 23.42 -14.53
C ALA A 45 -10.70 23.92 -14.29
N PRO A 46 -10.19 24.87 -15.11
CA PRO A 46 -8.92 25.51 -14.83
C PRO A 46 -9.03 26.41 -13.59
N LEU A 47 -7.98 26.45 -12.79
CA LEU A 47 -7.82 27.33 -11.64
C LEU A 47 -7.14 28.65 -12.05
N ALA A 48 -7.17 29.64 -11.16
CA ALA A 48 -6.62 30.96 -11.43
C ALA A 48 -5.09 30.99 -11.68
N ASP A 49 -4.38 29.98 -11.22
CA ASP A 49 -2.94 29.78 -11.40
C ASP A 49 -2.57 29.01 -12.68
N GLY A 50 -3.57 28.65 -13.50
CA GLY A 50 -3.40 27.89 -14.74
C GLY A 50 -3.33 26.36 -14.53
N SER A 51 -3.40 25.86 -13.31
CA SER A 51 -3.55 24.43 -13.02
C SER A 51 -5.01 23.97 -13.17
N TYR A 52 -5.26 22.66 -13.09
CA TYR A 52 -6.62 22.10 -13.11
C TYR A 52 -7.06 21.65 -11.72
N ASP A 53 -8.37 21.69 -11.46
CA ASP A 53 -8.95 21.08 -10.25
C ASP A 53 -8.78 19.56 -10.30
N VAL A 54 -7.88 19.04 -9.46
CA VAL A 54 -7.56 17.60 -9.38
C VAL A 54 -8.47 16.82 -8.43
N SER A 55 -9.44 17.45 -7.79
CA SER A 55 -10.32 16.81 -6.79
C SER A 55 -11.05 15.59 -7.35
N GLY A 56 -11.51 15.65 -8.59
CA GLY A 56 -12.11 14.52 -9.29
C GLY A 56 -11.13 13.37 -9.50
N VAL A 57 -9.88 13.67 -9.86
CA VAL A 57 -8.83 12.64 -10.03
C VAL A 57 -8.49 11.99 -8.69
N VAL A 58 -8.44 12.75 -7.61
CA VAL A 58 -8.24 12.21 -6.25
C VAL A 58 -9.39 11.26 -5.86
N ALA A 59 -10.63 11.59 -6.23
CA ALA A 59 -11.76 10.69 -6.02
C ALA A 59 -11.65 9.39 -6.85
N VAL A 60 -11.13 9.46 -8.08
CA VAL A 60 -10.82 8.27 -8.88
C VAL A 60 -9.72 7.43 -8.23
N ILE A 61 -8.66 8.04 -7.72
CA ILE A 61 -7.60 7.32 -6.99
C ILE A 61 -8.17 6.62 -5.75
N ALA A 62 -9.09 7.26 -5.03
CA ALA A 62 -9.78 6.64 -3.89
C ALA A 62 -10.54 5.37 -4.26
N ALA A 63 -11.09 5.29 -5.49
CA ALA A 63 -11.81 4.12 -5.99
C ALA A 63 -10.95 2.85 -6.04
N ILE A 64 -9.62 2.96 -6.08
CA ILE A 64 -8.71 1.82 -5.92
C ILE A 64 -8.95 1.13 -4.55
N GLY A 65 -9.16 1.92 -3.48
CA GLY A 65 -9.53 1.38 -2.17
C GLY A 65 -10.85 0.63 -2.17
N LEU A 66 -11.85 1.15 -2.89
CA LEU A 66 -13.15 0.47 -3.08
C LEU A 66 -12.98 -0.86 -3.82
N GLY A 67 -12.19 -0.88 -4.90
CA GLY A 67 -11.89 -2.11 -5.64
C GLY A 67 -11.22 -3.17 -4.77
N ARG A 68 -10.28 -2.77 -3.92
CA ARG A 68 -9.66 -3.67 -2.93
C ARG A 68 -10.68 -4.22 -1.95
N LEU A 69 -11.55 -3.37 -1.43
CA LEU A 69 -12.59 -3.75 -0.47
C LEU A 69 -13.55 -4.80 -1.07
N ILE A 70 -13.97 -4.62 -2.30
CA ILE A 70 -14.88 -5.53 -3.01
C ILE A 70 -14.20 -6.87 -3.30
N ALA A 71 -12.95 -6.85 -3.78
CA ALA A 71 -12.28 -8.05 -4.23
C ALA A 71 -11.63 -8.87 -3.11
N PHE A 72 -11.21 -8.27 -2.01
CA PHE A 72 -10.48 -8.96 -0.94
C PHE A 72 -11.20 -10.17 -0.35
N PRO A 73 -12.54 -10.11 -0.06
CA PRO A 73 -13.29 -11.26 0.42
C PRO A 73 -13.35 -12.44 -0.56
N VAL A 74 -13.17 -12.17 -1.84
CA VAL A 74 -13.24 -13.19 -2.93
C VAL A 74 -11.84 -13.68 -3.31
N ALA A 75 -10.88 -12.78 -3.44
CA ALA A 75 -9.53 -13.08 -3.93
C ALA A 75 -8.77 -14.06 -3.02
N GLY A 76 -8.87 -13.91 -1.70
CA GLY A 76 -8.25 -14.83 -0.74
C GLY A 76 -8.78 -16.26 -0.87
N PRO A 77 -10.09 -16.49 -0.66
CA PRO A 77 -10.68 -17.81 -0.85
C PRO A 77 -10.47 -18.41 -2.25
N LEU A 78 -10.46 -17.61 -3.29
CA LEU A 78 -10.20 -18.05 -4.66
C LEU A 78 -8.75 -18.54 -4.81
N SER A 79 -7.79 -17.77 -4.33
CA SER A 79 -6.38 -18.13 -4.30
C SER A 79 -6.12 -19.40 -3.52
N ASP A 80 -6.85 -19.60 -2.41
CA ASP A 80 -6.74 -20.80 -1.55
C ASP A 80 -7.47 -22.03 -2.10
N ARG A 81 -8.41 -21.87 -3.03
CA ARG A 81 -9.18 -23.00 -3.62
C ARG A 81 -8.66 -23.40 -4.99
N LEU A 82 -8.40 -22.42 -5.85
CA LEU A 82 -8.05 -22.63 -7.26
C LEU A 82 -6.53 -22.52 -7.50
N GLY A 83 -5.77 -22.11 -6.48
CA GLY A 83 -4.32 -22.02 -6.53
C GLY A 83 -3.78 -20.62 -6.81
N ARG A 84 -2.55 -20.41 -6.38
CA ARG A 84 -1.85 -19.09 -6.42
C ARG A 84 -1.66 -18.59 -7.86
N ARG A 85 -1.37 -19.50 -8.81
CA ARG A 85 -1.17 -19.17 -10.22
C ARG A 85 -2.39 -18.45 -10.82
N LEU A 86 -3.60 -19.02 -10.67
CA LEU A 86 -4.81 -18.45 -11.27
C LEU A 86 -5.10 -17.06 -10.68
N SER A 87 -4.95 -16.89 -9.38
CA SER A 87 -5.13 -15.60 -8.73
C SER A 87 -4.12 -14.55 -9.24
N ALA A 88 -2.86 -14.93 -9.42
CA ALA A 88 -1.84 -14.03 -9.99
C ALA A 88 -2.20 -13.63 -11.43
N LEU A 89 -2.62 -14.58 -12.27
CA LEU A 89 -2.99 -14.30 -13.66
C LEU A 89 -4.22 -13.39 -13.77
N ILE A 90 -5.23 -13.58 -12.91
CA ILE A 90 -6.38 -12.66 -12.82
C ILE A 90 -5.91 -11.27 -12.45
N GLY A 91 -5.03 -11.13 -11.45
CA GLY A 91 -4.47 -9.84 -11.06
C GLY A 91 -3.69 -9.16 -12.19
N CYS A 92 -2.84 -9.90 -12.91
CA CYS A 92 -2.10 -9.37 -14.07
C CYS A 92 -3.06 -8.92 -15.19
N ALA A 93 -4.09 -9.71 -15.51
CA ALA A 93 -5.07 -9.36 -16.53
C ALA A 93 -5.86 -8.07 -16.17
N LEU A 94 -6.32 -7.97 -14.92
CA LEU A 94 -7.03 -6.77 -14.45
C LEU A 94 -6.12 -5.53 -14.45
N TYR A 95 -4.85 -5.64 -14.08
CA TYR A 95 -3.90 -4.53 -14.19
C TYR A 95 -3.62 -4.15 -15.65
N ALA A 96 -3.48 -5.13 -16.55
CA ALA A 96 -3.33 -4.86 -17.97
C ALA A 96 -4.52 -4.06 -18.52
N VAL A 97 -5.76 -4.47 -18.18
CA VAL A 97 -6.98 -3.73 -18.55
C VAL A 97 -6.96 -2.30 -18.01
N PHE A 98 -6.62 -2.12 -16.73
CA PHE A 98 -6.53 -0.79 -16.12
C PHE A 98 -5.51 0.09 -16.85
N LEU A 99 -4.25 -0.38 -16.97
CA LEU A 99 -3.15 0.39 -17.55
C LEU A 99 -3.38 0.75 -19.02
N LEU A 100 -3.97 -0.17 -19.80
CA LEU A 100 -4.30 0.09 -21.20
C LEU A 100 -5.47 1.06 -21.34
N ALA A 101 -6.52 0.89 -20.55
CA ALA A 101 -7.78 1.59 -20.79
C ALA A 101 -7.86 2.96 -20.11
N VAL A 102 -7.18 3.17 -18.95
CA VAL A 102 -7.35 4.41 -18.18
C VAL A 102 -6.89 5.66 -18.91
N THR A 103 -5.86 5.55 -19.73
CA THR A 103 -5.31 6.68 -20.51
C THR A 103 -6.16 7.02 -21.75
N PHE A 104 -7.11 6.19 -22.09
CA PHE A 104 -8.10 6.42 -23.16
C PHE A 104 -9.52 6.63 -22.61
N SER A 105 -9.67 6.74 -21.30
CA SER A 105 -10.98 6.94 -20.67
C SER A 105 -11.57 8.31 -21.06
N PRO A 106 -12.80 8.33 -21.59
CA PRO A 106 -13.39 9.56 -22.14
C PRO A 106 -13.84 10.55 -21.06
N ASN A 107 -13.99 10.09 -19.84
CA ASN A 107 -14.46 10.90 -18.71
C ASN A 107 -14.09 10.29 -17.37
N LEU A 108 -14.30 11.06 -16.32
CA LEU A 108 -14.01 10.72 -14.93
C LEU A 108 -14.74 9.43 -14.46
N TYR A 109 -15.97 9.18 -14.93
CA TYR A 109 -16.75 8.01 -14.49
C TYR A 109 -16.15 6.71 -14.99
N VAL A 110 -15.69 6.68 -16.25
CA VAL A 110 -14.97 5.52 -16.80
C VAL A 110 -13.64 5.35 -16.09
N GLY A 111 -12.91 6.44 -15.83
CA GLY A 111 -11.69 6.42 -15.01
C GLY A 111 -11.94 5.83 -13.61
N TYR A 112 -13.06 6.17 -12.97
CA TYR A 112 -13.45 5.65 -11.66
C TYR A 112 -13.67 4.12 -11.70
N VAL A 113 -14.41 3.61 -12.69
CA VAL A 113 -14.63 2.16 -12.85
C VAL A 113 -13.30 1.43 -13.08
N LEU A 114 -12.42 1.99 -13.92
CA LEU A 114 -11.10 1.42 -14.18
C LEU A 114 -10.21 1.43 -12.93
N ALA A 115 -10.30 2.45 -12.09
CA ALA A 115 -9.61 2.50 -10.80
C ALA A 115 -10.13 1.42 -9.83
N VAL A 116 -11.45 1.13 -9.82
CA VAL A 116 -12.00 -0.04 -9.10
C VAL A 116 -11.37 -1.33 -9.61
N VAL A 117 -11.26 -1.51 -10.94
CA VAL A 117 -10.60 -2.68 -11.53
C VAL A 117 -9.14 -2.80 -11.08
N SER A 118 -8.40 -1.68 -11.03
CA SER A 118 -7.03 -1.63 -10.49
C SER A 118 -6.97 -2.09 -9.02
N GLY A 119 -7.91 -1.64 -8.20
CA GLY A 119 -8.03 -2.09 -6.80
C GLY A 119 -8.31 -3.58 -6.66
N MET A 120 -9.17 -4.12 -7.52
CA MET A 120 -9.43 -5.56 -7.58
C MET A 120 -8.17 -6.32 -7.97
N ALA A 121 -7.43 -5.87 -8.99
CA ALA A 121 -6.15 -6.45 -9.39
C ALA A 121 -5.18 -6.54 -8.22
N ASN A 122 -5.04 -5.45 -7.46
CA ASN A 122 -4.19 -5.38 -6.28
C ASN A 122 -4.55 -6.48 -5.26
N SER A 123 -5.84 -6.70 -4.97
CA SER A 123 -6.27 -7.74 -4.04
C SER A 123 -5.92 -9.15 -4.51
N PHE A 124 -6.09 -9.44 -5.80
CA PHE A 124 -5.72 -10.73 -6.38
C PHE A 124 -4.21 -10.96 -6.33
N LEU A 125 -3.40 -9.94 -6.58
CA LEU A 125 -1.95 -10.03 -6.50
C LEU A 125 -1.47 -10.18 -5.06
N ASP A 126 -1.98 -9.40 -4.11
CA ASP A 126 -1.61 -9.48 -2.70
C ASP A 126 -1.90 -10.86 -2.11
N THR A 127 -3.02 -11.49 -2.50
CA THR A 127 -3.42 -12.81 -2.00
C THR A 127 -2.69 -13.97 -2.68
N SER A 128 -1.96 -13.72 -3.76
CA SER A 128 -1.23 -14.77 -4.50
C SER A 128 0.30 -14.63 -4.37
N ILE A 129 0.87 -13.44 -4.56
CA ILE A 129 2.31 -13.25 -4.69
C ILE A 129 3.04 -13.46 -3.37
N THR A 130 2.60 -12.75 -2.31
CA THR A 130 3.26 -12.85 -0.99
C THR A 130 3.28 -14.30 -0.48
N PRO A 131 2.14 -15.03 -0.45
CA PRO A 131 2.17 -16.43 -0.04
C PRO A 131 3.05 -17.30 -0.96
N SER A 132 2.99 -17.11 -2.29
CA SER A 132 3.81 -17.89 -3.22
C SER A 132 5.31 -17.70 -2.97
N CYS A 133 5.76 -16.45 -2.79
CA CYS A 133 7.16 -16.19 -2.46
C CYS A 133 7.57 -16.84 -1.14
N MET A 134 6.71 -16.81 -0.12
CA MET A 134 6.97 -17.48 1.17
C MET A 134 7.02 -18.99 1.02
N GLU A 135 6.15 -19.60 0.21
CA GLU A 135 6.12 -21.03 -0.10
C GLU A 135 7.37 -21.48 -0.87
N ILE A 136 7.89 -20.64 -1.80
CA ILE A 136 9.12 -20.92 -2.57
C ILE A 136 10.34 -20.90 -1.65
N PHE A 137 10.47 -19.89 -0.81
CA PHE A 137 11.68 -19.68 0.00
C PHE A 137 11.61 -20.28 1.41
N LYS A 138 10.48 -20.88 1.81
CA LYS A 138 10.28 -21.62 3.08
C LYS A 138 10.94 -20.94 4.30
N GLU A 139 12.11 -21.43 4.72
CA GLU A 139 12.86 -20.92 5.88
C GLU A 139 13.25 -19.44 5.76
N LYS A 140 13.39 -18.92 4.53
CA LYS A 140 13.71 -17.52 4.22
C LYS A 140 12.47 -16.72 3.82
N GLY A 141 11.26 -17.18 4.14
CA GLY A 141 10.00 -16.54 3.76
C GLY A 141 9.89 -15.08 4.20
N THR A 142 10.41 -14.72 5.37
CA THR A 142 10.48 -13.33 5.84
C THR A 142 11.33 -12.46 4.90
N ILE A 143 12.48 -12.98 4.45
CA ILE A 143 13.34 -12.27 3.48
C ILE A 143 12.62 -12.14 2.15
N ALA A 144 11.96 -13.20 1.67
CA ALA A 144 11.16 -13.15 0.45
C ALA A 144 10.08 -12.07 0.50
N ASN A 145 9.40 -11.91 1.64
CA ASN A 145 8.42 -10.84 1.84
C ASN A 145 9.05 -9.43 1.84
N ILE A 146 10.28 -9.28 2.34
CA ILE A 146 11.02 -8.02 2.22
C ILE A 146 11.29 -7.69 0.74
N PHE A 147 11.68 -8.67 -0.07
CA PHE A 147 11.91 -8.48 -1.50
C PHE A 147 10.64 -8.07 -2.27
N THR A 148 9.45 -8.54 -1.86
CA THR A 148 8.20 -8.08 -2.47
C THR A 148 7.99 -6.58 -2.26
N LYS A 149 8.22 -6.08 -1.04
CA LYS A 149 8.13 -4.65 -0.72
C LYS A 149 9.25 -3.83 -1.36
N LEU A 150 10.43 -4.38 -1.43
CA LEU A 150 11.57 -3.77 -2.13
C LEU A 150 11.26 -3.56 -3.63
N SER A 151 10.65 -4.54 -4.30
CA SER A 151 10.25 -4.43 -5.71
C SER A 151 9.28 -3.27 -5.94
N ILE A 152 8.25 -3.13 -5.08
CA ILE A 152 7.32 -2.00 -5.12
C ILE A 152 8.07 -0.67 -4.93
N SER A 153 8.96 -0.60 -3.93
CA SER A 153 9.66 0.64 -3.59
C SER A 153 10.67 1.05 -4.66
N ILE A 154 11.34 0.10 -5.31
CA ILE A 154 12.24 0.38 -6.45
C ILE A 154 11.43 0.97 -7.62
N ALA A 155 10.27 0.40 -7.93
CA ALA A 155 9.40 0.91 -8.97
C ALA A 155 8.95 2.35 -8.68
N GLN A 156 8.52 2.62 -7.46
CA GLN A 156 8.11 3.94 -7.00
C GLN A 156 9.26 4.95 -7.00
N PHE A 157 10.48 4.50 -6.69
CA PHE A 157 11.69 5.32 -6.76
C PHE A 157 12.03 5.71 -8.20
N LEU A 158 11.92 4.75 -9.13
CA LEU A 158 12.28 4.96 -10.54
C LEU A 158 11.20 5.76 -11.31
N LEU A 159 9.95 5.73 -10.86
CA LEU A 159 8.82 6.34 -11.57
C LEU A 159 9.02 7.84 -11.87
N PRO A 160 9.45 8.72 -10.94
CA PRO A 160 9.70 10.13 -11.26
C PRO A 160 10.78 10.34 -12.34
N PHE A 161 11.81 9.50 -12.37
CA PHE A 161 12.85 9.56 -13.42
C PHE A 161 12.28 9.17 -14.79
N ALA A 162 11.42 8.14 -14.83
CA ALA A 162 10.73 7.76 -16.06
C ALA A 162 9.78 8.89 -16.54
N ILE A 163 9.08 9.56 -15.62
CA ILE A 163 8.23 10.72 -15.92
C ILE A 163 9.07 11.86 -16.48
N SER A 164 10.19 12.19 -15.84
CA SER A 164 11.12 13.22 -16.32
C SER A 164 11.67 12.91 -17.71
N PHE A 165 12.03 11.65 -17.97
CA PHE A 165 12.47 11.19 -19.29
C PHE A 165 11.39 11.39 -20.36
N VAL A 166 10.14 10.98 -20.09
CA VAL A 166 9.01 11.17 -20.99
C VAL A 166 8.77 12.64 -21.30
N ALA A 167 8.91 13.52 -20.27
CA ALA A 167 8.74 14.95 -20.44
C ALA A 167 9.87 15.58 -21.30
N VAL A 168 11.13 15.20 -21.07
CA VAL A 168 12.29 15.69 -21.83
C VAL A 168 12.21 15.29 -23.31
N GLU A 169 11.81 14.04 -23.59
CA GLU A 169 11.66 13.52 -24.95
C GLU A 169 10.33 13.94 -25.62
N ASN A 170 9.52 14.79 -24.96
CA ASN A 170 8.20 15.21 -25.44
C ASN A 170 7.26 14.06 -25.83
N LEU A 171 7.38 12.92 -25.13
CA LEU A 171 6.50 11.77 -25.35
C LEU A 171 5.13 11.99 -24.66
N PRO A 172 4.06 11.39 -25.15
CA PRO A 172 2.76 11.47 -24.52
C PRO A 172 2.79 10.86 -23.08
N PHE A 173 2.03 11.42 -22.16
CA PHE A 173 1.99 10.95 -20.76
C PHE A 173 1.54 9.49 -20.61
N ASN A 174 0.78 8.96 -21.56
CA ASN A 174 0.34 7.57 -21.58
C ASN A 174 1.47 6.56 -21.88
N THR A 175 2.64 7.02 -22.32
CA THR A 175 3.80 6.16 -22.67
C THR A 175 4.17 5.22 -21.52
N ILE A 176 4.24 5.73 -20.27
CA ILE A 176 4.61 4.90 -19.12
C ILE A 176 3.51 3.88 -18.81
N PHE A 177 2.23 4.26 -18.95
CA PHE A 177 1.11 3.34 -18.76
C PHE A 177 1.18 2.17 -19.76
N LEU A 178 1.39 2.48 -21.03
CA LEU A 178 1.46 1.48 -22.10
C LEU A 178 2.69 0.58 -21.95
N ALA A 179 3.87 1.16 -21.64
CA ALA A 179 5.06 0.37 -21.38
C ALA A 179 4.87 -0.58 -20.19
N THR A 180 4.26 -0.09 -19.10
CA THR A 180 3.95 -0.89 -17.91
C THR A 180 2.92 -1.98 -18.22
N ALA A 181 1.93 -1.68 -19.07
CA ALA A 181 0.95 -2.67 -19.55
C ALA A 181 1.61 -3.78 -20.35
N VAL A 182 2.56 -3.46 -21.22
CA VAL A 182 3.34 -4.48 -21.97
C VAL A 182 4.12 -5.37 -20.98
N ILE A 183 4.77 -4.78 -19.98
CA ILE A 183 5.54 -5.54 -18.99
C ILE A 183 4.62 -6.52 -18.24
N ILE A 184 3.44 -6.08 -17.74
CA ILE A 184 2.55 -6.98 -16.98
C ILE A 184 1.91 -8.06 -17.84
N VAL A 185 1.64 -7.79 -19.13
CA VAL A 185 1.11 -8.78 -20.07
C VAL A 185 2.16 -9.86 -20.36
N VAL A 186 3.41 -9.44 -20.66
CA VAL A 186 4.52 -10.37 -20.90
C VAL A 186 4.81 -11.19 -19.65
N ASP A 187 4.88 -10.56 -18.49
CA ASP A 187 5.09 -11.24 -17.22
C ASP A 187 3.96 -12.23 -16.89
N GLY A 188 2.70 -11.84 -17.13
CA GLY A 188 1.54 -12.73 -16.99
C GLY A 188 1.61 -13.96 -17.90
N ILE A 189 2.08 -13.80 -19.14
CA ILE A 189 2.32 -14.91 -20.06
C ILE A 189 3.39 -15.84 -19.48
N PHE A 190 4.51 -15.30 -19.00
CA PHE A 190 5.55 -16.13 -18.36
C PHE A 190 5.00 -16.86 -17.14
N LEU A 191 4.24 -16.21 -16.25
CA LEU A 191 3.63 -16.82 -15.07
C LEU A 191 2.65 -17.97 -15.44
N ALA A 192 2.01 -17.91 -16.60
CA ALA A 192 1.12 -18.97 -17.05
C ALA A 192 1.88 -20.29 -17.33
N PHE A 193 3.14 -20.23 -17.75
CA PHE A 193 3.97 -21.40 -18.09
C PHE A 193 4.94 -21.81 -16.98
N LEU A 194 5.32 -20.88 -16.09
CA LEU A 194 6.28 -21.16 -15.01
C LEU A 194 5.73 -22.12 -13.97
N PRO A 195 6.57 -22.97 -13.36
CA PRO A 195 6.15 -23.92 -12.32
C PRO A 195 5.86 -23.17 -11.01
N PHE A 196 4.70 -23.40 -10.42
CA PHE A 196 4.37 -22.96 -9.05
C PHE A 196 4.61 -24.08 -8.05
N PRO A 197 4.87 -23.76 -6.78
CA PRO A 197 4.91 -24.78 -5.72
C PRO A 197 3.61 -25.59 -5.68
N PRO A 198 3.68 -26.88 -5.35
CA PRO A 198 2.47 -27.67 -5.20
C PRO A 198 1.60 -27.04 -4.10
N PHE A 199 0.38 -26.75 -4.47
CA PHE A 199 -0.59 -26.16 -3.57
C PHE A 199 -1.15 -27.27 -2.65
N GLU A 200 -0.73 -27.27 -1.40
CA GLU A 200 -1.38 -28.08 -0.37
C GLU A 200 -2.73 -27.43 -0.05
N ARG A 201 -3.81 -27.99 -0.61
CA ARG A 201 -5.16 -27.60 -0.18
C ARG A 201 -5.21 -27.72 1.33
N THR A 202 -5.40 -26.61 2.01
CA THR A 202 -5.72 -26.62 3.45
C THR A 202 -7.07 -27.30 3.60
N VAL A 203 -7.06 -28.64 3.56
CA VAL A 203 -8.23 -29.43 3.91
C VAL A 203 -8.47 -29.14 5.39
N LYS A 204 -9.44 -28.29 5.66
CA LYS A 204 -9.90 -28.08 7.03
C LYS A 204 -10.26 -29.45 7.58
N ALA A 205 -9.49 -29.94 8.55
CA ALA A 205 -9.79 -31.19 9.21
C ALA A 205 -11.27 -31.14 9.68
N PRO A 206 -12.10 -32.12 9.31
CA PRO A 206 -13.48 -32.17 9.77
C PRO A 206 -13.46 -32.26 11.30
N GLY A 207 -14.07 -31.30 11.99
CA GLY A 207 -14.22 -31.29 13.44
C GLY A 207 -13.46 -30.21 14.21
N VAL A 208 -12.64 -29.38 13.58
CA VAL A 208 -12.07 -28.20 14.27
C VAL A 208 -13.18 -27.17 14.44
N GLN A 209 -13.80 -27.16 15.62
CA GLN A 209 -14.72 -26.09 16.01
C GLN A 209 -14.01 -24.76 15.85
N LYS A 210 -14.58 -23.85 15.04
CA LYS A 210 -14.15 -22.45 14.98
C LYS A 210 -14.34 -21.87 16.37
N GLU A 211 -13.29 -21.75 17.17
CA GLU A 211 -13.33 -20.90 18.35
C GLU A 211 -13.80 -19.52 17.91
N ARG A 212 -14.88 -19.05 18.51
CA ARG A 212 -15.40 -17.70 18.23
C ARG A 212 -14.34 -16.68 18.65
N MET A 213 -13.84 -15.91 17.71
CA MET A 213 -12.95 -14.80 18.00
C MET A 213 -13.68 -13.84 18.96
N ARG A 214 -13.12 -13.63 20.15
CA ARG A 214 -13.60 -12.61 21.07
C ARG A 214 -12.88 -11.31 20.75
N PHE A 215 -13.60 -10.31 20.26
CA PHE A 215 -13.08 -8.98 20.05
C PHE A 215 -12.97 -8.26 21.39
N THR A 216 -11.77 -8.23 21.94
CA THR A 216 -11.46 -7.38 23.10
C THR A 216 -11.30 -5.92 22.65
N PRO A 217 -11.43 -4.93 23.54
CA PRO A 217 -11.13 -3.54 23.20
C PRO A 217 -9.73 -3.32 22.60
N ALA A 218 -8.74 -4.12 23.02
CA ALA A 218 -7.40 -4.13 22.43
C ALA A 218 -7.41 -4.59 20.97
N ALA A 219 -8.20 -5.63 20.64
CA ALA A 219 -8.35 -6.11 19.27
C ALA A 219 -9.03 -5.07 18.37
N ILE A 220 -10.04 -4.36 18.88
CA ILE A 220 -10.72 -3.27 18.16
C ILE A 220 -9.72 -2.14 17.91
N ALA A 221 -8.94 -1.71 18.91
CA ALA A 221 -7.91 -0.70 18.77
C ALA A 221 -6.88 -1.10 17.70
N LEU A 222 -6.50 -2.37 17.65
CA LEU A 222 -5.56 -2.89 16.66
C LEU A 222 -6.11 -2.82 15.22
N VAL A 223 -7.40 -3.15 15.02
CA VAL A 223 -8.05 -3.01 13.72
C VAL A 223 -8.14 -1.53 13.31
N CYS A 224 -8.48 -0.64 14.26
CA CYS A 224 -8.47 0.81 14.02
C CYS A 224 -7.06 1.34 13.73
N LEU A 225 -6.01 0.74 14.29
CA LEU A 225 -4.61 1.05 13.91
C LEU A 225 -4.33 0.68 12.45
N GLY A 226 -4.89 -0.40 11.93
CA GLY A 226 -4.81 -0.73 10.51
C GLY A 226 -5.40 0.37 9.62
N PHE A 227 -6.52 0.97 10.07
CA PHE A 227 -7.14 2.12 9.40
C PHE A 227 -6.25 3.38 9.47
N THR A 228 -5.86 3.81 10.66
CA THR A 228 -5.12 5.08 10.84
C THR A 228 -3.72 5.04 10.22
N THR A 229 -3.01 3.94 10.37
CA THR A 229 -1.70 3.73 9.75
C THR A 229 -1.79 3.83 8.23
N SER A 230 -2.79 3.16 7.64
CA SER A 230 -2.99 3.20 6.19
C SER A 230 -3.34 4.59 5.69
N THR A 231 -4.16 5.32 6.44
CA THR A 231 -4.50 6.71 6.13
C THR A 231 -3.26 7.58 6.05
N THR A 232 -2.37 7.52 7.05
CA THR A 232 -1.21 8.41 7.14
C THR A 232 -0.33 8.32 5.90
N PHE A 233 0.03 7.11 5.46
CA PHE A 233 0.90 6.98 4.30
C PHE A 233 0.16 7.14 2.96
N MET A 234 -1.12 6.73 2.87
CA MET A 234 -1.90 6.86 1.64
C MET A 234 -2.23 8.32 1.31
N LEU A 235 -2.61 9.13 2.31
CA LEU A 235 -2.84 10.55 2.10
C LEU A 235 -1.56 11.24 1.64
N TRP A 236 -0.43 10.96 2.27
CA TRP A 236 0.84 11.52 1.84
C TRP A 236 1.19 11.10 0.41
N MET A 237 1.15 9.80 0.12
CA MET A 237 1.51 9.27 -1.21
C MET A 237 0.67 9.89 -2.33
N ASN A 238 -0.61 10.15 -2.07
CA ASN A 238 -1.54 10.62 -3.11
C ASN A 238 -1.72 12.15 -3.15
N CYS A 239 -1.33 12.90 -2.12
CA CYS A 239 -1.62 14.34 -2.03
C CYS A 239 -0.36 15.19 -1.79
N ASN A 240 0.85 14.63 -1.88
CA ASN A 240 2.09 15.36 -1.60
C ASN A 240 2.50 16.33 -2.72
N GLN A 241 2.12 16.07 -3.96
CA GLN A 241 2.54 16.89 -5.10
C GLN A 241 1.92 18.27 -5.06
N GLU A 242 0.61 18.37 -4.77
CA GLU A 242 -0.09 19.64 -4.64
C GLU A 242 0.53 20.48 -3.53
N LEU A 243 0.90 19.84 -2.42
CA LEU A 243 1.60 20.51 -1.32
C LEU A 243 3.00 20.98 -1.74
N GLY A 244 3.73 20.14 -2.48
CA GLY A 244 5.04 20.48 -3.05
C GLY A 244 4.95 21.68 -4.00
N THR A 245 3.96 21.70 -4.87
CA THR A 245 3.67 22.83 -5.77
C THR A 245 3.33 24.08 -4.98
N LEU A 246 2.44 23.99 -3.98
CA LEU A 246 2.04 25.10 -3.12
C LEU A 246 3.24 25.73 -2.40
N TYR A 247 4.21 24.94 -1.98
CA TYR A 247 5.42 25.42 -1.31
C TYR A 247 6.58 25.76 -2.27
N GLY A 248 6.31 25.80 -3.59
CA GLY A 248 7.26 26.25 -4.60
C GLY A 248 8.34 25.23 -4.97
N LEU A 249 8.08 23.93 -4.80
CA LEU A 249 9.00 22.88 -5.26
C LEU A 249 8.96 22.80 -6.79
N ALA A 250 10.10 22.98 -7.44
CA ALA A 250 10.20 23.00 -8.90
C ALA A 250 9.78 21.66 -9.55
N ASP A 251 10.05 20.54 -8.89
CA ASP A 251 9.67 19.21 -9.36
C ASP A 251 9.06 18.39 -8.21
N PRO A 252 7.74 18.52 -7.98
CA PRO A 252 7.05 17.79 -6.90
C PRO A 252 7.08 16.28 -7.03
N SER A 253 7.32 15.72 -8.24
CA SER A 253 7.41 14.28 -8.45
C SER A 253 8.56 13.64 -7.67
N LYS A 254 9.64 14.38 -7.42
CA LYS A 254 10.80 13.94 -6.63
C LYS A 254 10.45 13.52 -5.21
N ILE A 255 9.37 14.07 -4.61
CA ILE A 255 8.91 13.66 -3.27
C ILE A 255 8.69 12.14 -3.23
N GLN A 256 8.18 11.56 -4.31
CA GLN A 256 7.95 10.11 -4.41
C GLN A 256 9.25 9.30 -4.33
N SER A 257 10.34 9.76 -4.95
CA SER A 257 11.64 9.07 -4.87
C SER A 257 12.21 9.12 -3.44
N PHE A 258 12.17 10.28 -2.78
CA PHE A 258 12.59 10.40 -1.38
C PHE A 258 11.74 9.53 -0.45
N TYR A 259 10.44 9.49 -0.65
CA TYR A 259 9.51 8.62 0.07
C TYR A 259 9.87 7.14 -0.08
N SER A 260 10.19 6.70 -1.29
CA SER A 260 10.55 5.31 -1.57
C SER A 260 11.87 4.90 -0.94
N VAL A 261 12.87 5.80 -0.94
CA VAL A 261 14.14 5.58 -0.20
C VAL A 261 13.86 5.42 1.31
N GLY A 262 13.00 6.28 1.85
CA GLY A 262 12.56 6.16 3.25
C GLY A 262 11.96 4.79 3.57
N ILE A 263 11.06 4.28 2.72
CA ILE A 263 10.45 2.95 2.88
C ILE A 263 11.52 1.85 2.90
N VAL A 264 12.44 1.86 1.93
CA VAL A 264 13.48 0.84 1.82
C VAL A 264 14.35 0.80 3.08
N LEU A 265 14.82 1.96 3.53
CA LEU A 265 15.63 2.03 4.73
C LEU A 265 14.86 1.62 5.99
N ALA A 266 13.58 1.97 6.08
CA ALA A 266 12.73 1.57 7.20
C ALA A 266 12.49 0.06 7.27
N LEU A 267 12.37 -0.63 6.14
CA LEU A 267 12.23 -2.10 6.12
C LEU A 267 13.44 -2.78 6.75
N PHE A 268 14.65 -2.33 6.42
CA PHE A 268 15.89 -2.86 7.03
C PHE A 268 16.02 -2.45 8.50
N ALA A 269 15.71 -1.20 8.84
CA ALA A 269 15.75 -0.70 10.20
C ALA A 269 14.76 -1.45 11.10
N SER A 270 13.52 -1.62 10.65
CA SER A 270 12.48 -2.35 11.40
C SER A 270 12.88 -3.82 11.59
N ALA A 271 13.44 -4.48 10.57
CA ALA A 271 13.95 -5.84 10.70
C ALA A 271 15.12 -5.92 11.71
N ALA A 272 16.01 -4.94 11.74
CA ALA A 272 17.10 -4.86 12.71
C ALA A 272 16.61 -4.62 14.15
N LEU A 273 15.60 -3.77 14.33
CA LEU A 273 14.98 -3.52 15.63
C LEU A 273 14.31 -4.79 16.18
N LEU A 274 13.56 -5.52 15.34
CA LEU A 274 12.93 -6.78 15.72
C LEU A 274 13.96 -7.86 16.10
N LYS A 275 15.09 -7.94 15.38
CA LYS A 275 16.20 -8.83 15.74
C LYS A 275 16.84 -8.48 17.09
N ARG A 276 16.77 -7.22 17.51
CA ARG A 276 17.23 -6.75 18.83
C ARG A 276 16.16 -6.89 19.92
N ASN A 277 15.11 -7.69 19.67
CA ASN A 277 13.99 -7.93 20.59
C ASN A 277 13.22 -6.64 20.98
N VAL A 278 13.22 -5.62 20.11
CA VAL A 278 12.35 -4.47 20.31
C VAL A 278 10.90 -4.90 20.01
N GLU A 279 10.02 -4.69 20.98
CA GLU A 279 8.62 -5.09 20.85
C GLU A 279 7.93 -4.32 19.71
N PRO A 280 7.21 -5.00 18.79
CA PRO A 280 6.47 -4.35 17.69
C PRO A 280 5.54 -3.24 18.17
N ALA A 281 4.87 -3.44 19.32
CA ALA A 281 3.95 -2.47 19.91
C ALA A 281 4.63 -1.12 20.28
N LYS A 282 5.92 -1.12 20.64
CA LYS A 282 6.67 0.12 20.90
C LYS A 282 6.97 0.87 19.61
N ILE A 283 7.29 0.15 18.53
CA ILE A 283 7.54 0.74 17.22
C ILE A 283 6.24 1.37 16.68
N LEU A 284 5.08 0.74 16.91
CA LEU A 284 3.77 1.26 16.54
C LEU A 284 3.39 2.58 17.25
N VAL A 285 4.04 2.92 18.35
CA VAL A 285 3.92 4.23 19.01
C VAL A 285 4.98 5.20 18.47
N ALA A 286 6.24 4.78 18.43
CA ALA A 286 7.37 5.65 18.10
C ALA A 286 7.29 6.16 16.64
N TYR A 287 7.01 5.28 15.68
CA TYR A 287 7.01 5.63 14.26
C TYR A 287 5.91 6.66 13.91
N PRO A 288 4.63 6.45 14.26
CA PRO A 288 3.61 7.45 13.99
C PRO A 288 3.83 8.78 14.74
N THR A 289 4.49 8.74 15.91
CA THR A 289 4.85 9.97 16.63
C THR A 289 5.85 10.82 15.83
N VAL A 290 6.90 10.20 15.29
CA VAL A 290 7.84 10.91 14.41
C VAL A 290 7.17 11.36 13.13
N ALA A 291 6.27 10.55 12.55
CA ALA A 291 5.48 10.94 11.39
C ALA A 291 4.60 12.18 11.66
N LEU A 292 3.94 12.24 12.83
CA LEU A 292 3.14 13.40 13.24
C LEU A 292 4.00 14.67 13.39
N VAL A 293 5.16 14.55 14.04
CA VAL A 293 6.11 15.68 14.17
C VAL A 293 6.56 16.15 12.79
N THR A 294 6.83 15.21 11.87
CA THR A 294 7.21 15.53 10.49
C THR A 294 6.09 16.27 9.75
N LEU A 295 4.85 15.78 9.84
CA LEU A 295 3.68 16.46 9.23
C LEU A 295 3.51 17.87 9.80
N GLY A 296 3.68 18.05 11.11
CA GLY A 296 3.64 19.35 11.79
C GLY A 296 4.76 20.29 11.30
N ALA A 297 5.98 19.77 11.15
CA ALA A 297 7.11 20.56 10.63
C ALA A 297 6.86 21.02 9.19
N ILE A 298 6.32 20.17 8.33
CA ILE A 298 5.94 20.53 6.95
C ILE A 298 4.87 21.63 6.96
N TYR A 299 3.87 21.51 7.84
CA TYR A 299 2.79 22.49 7.96
C TYR A 299 3.30 23.87 8.39
N MET A 300 4.26 23.92 9.33
CA MET A 300 4.79 25.16 9.92
C MET A 300 5.85 25.82 9.05
N ILE A 301 6.78 25.06 8.45
CA ILE A 301 7.97 25.59 7.79
C ILE A 301 7.67 26.03 6.36
N GLN A 302 6.75 25.36 5.65
CA GLN A 302 6.26 25.74 4.31
C GLN A 302 7.36 25.98 3.26
N GLN A 303 8.43 25.20 3.29
CA GLN A 303 9.55 25.32 2.36
C GLN A 303 9.64 24.10 1.43
N PRO A 304 10.12 24.26 0.17
CA PRO A 304 10.27 23.17 -0.79
C PRO A 304 11.10 22.00 -0.24
N VAL A 305 12.20 22.29 0.45
CA VAL A 305 13.10 21.29 1.02
C VAL A 305 12.38 20.43 2.08
N MET A 306 11.44 21.02 2.83
CA MET A 306 10.66 20.28 3.82
C MET A 306 9.73 19.24 3.19
N CYS A 307 9.26 19.45 1.96
CA CYS A 307 8.48 18.45 1.24
C CYS A 307 9.34 17.23 0.87
N LEU A 308 10.59 17.43 0.46
CA LEU A 308 11.54 16.36 0.15
C LEU A 308 11.96 15.59 1.42
N ALA A 309 12.38 16.32 2.46
CA ALA A 309 12.73 15.73 3.75
C ALA A 309 11.53 15.01 4.37
N GLY A 310 10.35 15.61 4.30
CA GLY A 310 9.09 15.02 4.74
C GLY A 310 8.73 13.78 3.94
N GLY A 311 8.97 13.77 2.64
CA GLY A 311 8.84 12.58 1.80
C GLY A 311 9.65 11.43 2.36
N PHE A 312 10.94 11.64 2.58
CA PHE A 312 11.84 10.64 3.17
C PHE A 312 11.37 10.17 4.56
N LEU A 313 11.11 11.11 5.47
CA LEU A 313 10.72 10.79 6.84
C LEU A 313 9.37 10.08 6.92
N LEU A 314 8.38 10.48 6.13
CA LEU A 314 7.07 9.81 6.09
C LEU A 314 7.17 8.45 5.39
N GLY A 315 8.03 8.32 4.38
CA GLY A 315 8.38 7.02 3.82
C GLY A 315 8.93 6.08 4.90
N PHE A 316 9.83 6.58 5.73
CA PHE A 316 10.45 5.80 6.79
C PHE A 316 9.48 5.50 7.94
N PHE A 317 8.85 6.52 8.51
CA PHE A 317 8.10 6.41 9.76
C PHE A 317 6.59 6.18 9.61
N ALA A 318 6.01 6.35 8.41
CA ALA A 318 4.60 6.06 8.18
C ALA A 318 4.39 4.82 7.30
N ALA A 319 5.16 4.68 6.20
CA ALA A 319 4.96 3.60 5.24
C ALA A 319 5.88 2.40 5.44
N GLY A 320 7.06 2.60 6.01
CA GLY A 320 8.14 1.61 6.10
C GLY A 320 7.87 0.43 7.04
N GLY A 321 6.85 -0.35 6.75
CA GLY A 321 6.53 -1.58 7.46
C GLY A 321 5.58 -1.42 8.65
N VAL A 322 5.03 -0.24 8.91
CA VAL A 322 4.14 -0.01 10.08
C VAL A 322 2.88 -0.86 9.99
N LEU A 323 2.23 -0.95 8.82
CA LEU A 323 1.05 -1.80 8.63
C LEU A 323 1.38 -3.29 8.79
N GLN A 324 2.59 -3.72 8.39
CA GLN A 324 3.08 -5.07 8.61
C GLN A 324 3.28 -5.37 10.11
N LEU A 325 3.72 -4.39 10.88
CA LEU A 325 3.82 -4.52 12.34
C LEU A 325 2.44 -4.63 12.99
N VAL A 326 1.44 -3.87 12.51
CA VAL A 326 0.04 -4.03 12.96
C VAL A 326 -0.45 -5.44 12.69
N THR A 327 -0.22 -5.99 11.50
CA THR A 327 -0.62 -7.38 11.18
C THR A 327 0.19 -8.42 11.96
N ALA A 328 1.45 -8.16 12.28
CA ALA A 328 2.26 -9.05 13.12
C ALA A 328 1.69 -9.12 14.55
N VAL A 329 1.41 -7.97 15.18
CA VAL A 329 0.77 -7.92 16.51
C VAL A 329 -0.61 -8.59 16.47
N ALA A 330 -1.39 -8.38 15.40
CA ALA A 330 -2.67 -9.06 15.20
C ALA A 330 -2.53 -10.59 15.21
N ASN A 331 -1.52 -11.10 14.54
CA ASN A 331 -1.25 -12.53 14.46
C ASN A 331 -0.73 -13.13 15.77
N GLU A 332 -0.03 -12.34 16.58
CA GLU A 332 0.36 -12.71 17.94
C GLU A 332 -0.85 -12.78 18.89
N MET A 333 -1.77 -11.80 18.81
CA MET A 333 -2.99 -11.77 19.62
C MET A 333 -3.98 -12.89 19.25
N PHE A 334 -3.99 -13.33 17.98
CA PHE A 334 -4.92 -14.34 17.47
C PHE A 334 -4.20 -15.51 16.78
N PRO A 335 -3.38 -16.31 17.50
CA PRO A 335 -2.53 -17.34 16.91
C PRO A 335 -3.31 -18.44 16.17
N LYS A 336 -4.55 -18.73 16.61
CA LYS A 336 -5.44 -19.73 15.97
C LYS A 336 -6.19 -19.18 14.76
N ASN A 337 -6.33 -17.85 14.62
CA ASN A 337 -7.15 -17.19 13.59
C ASN A 337 -6.35 -16.14 12.79
N ARG A 338 -5.04 -16.37 12.58
CA ARG A 338 -4.11 -15.41 11.95
C ARG A 338 -4.62 -14.88 10.61
N GLY A 339 -5.10 -15.77 9.72
CA GLY A 339 -5.60 -15.36 8.41
C GLY A 339 -6.83 -14.45 8.49
N VAL A 340 -7.74 -14.74 9.42
CA VAL A 340 -8.98 -13.96 9.59
C VAL A 340 -8.65 -12.56 10.12
N ILE A 341 -7.84 -12.45 11.16
CA ILE A 341 -7.50 -11.14 11.75
C ILE A 341 -6.67 -10.29 10.76
N THR A 342 -5.73 -10.91 10.04
CA THR A 342 -5.00 -10.21 8.98
C THR A 342 -5.95 -9.66 7.92
N SER A 343 -6.93 -10.46 7.48
CA SER A 343 -7.93 -10.00 6.50
C SER A 343 -8.76 -8.83 7.04
N ILE A 344 -9.15 -8.85 8.31
CA ILE A 344 -9.91 -7.75 8.94
C ILE A 344 -9.08 -6.46 8.96
N VAL A 345 -7.79 -6.53 9.34
CA VAL A 345 -6.87 -5.38 9.31
C VAL A 345 -6.71 -4.85 7.88
N MET A 346 -6.57 -5.73 6.89
CA MET A 346 -6.43 -5.33 5.48
C MET A 346 -7.72 -4.74 4.91
N ILE A 347 -8.89 -5.21 5.35
CA ILE A 347 -10.19 -4.59 5.02
C ILE A 347 -10.27 -3.19 5.64
N ALA A 348 -9.88 -3.02 6.91
CA ALA A 348 -9.83 -1.71 7.55
C ALA A 348 -8.88 -0.74 6.80
N SER A 349 -7.72 -1.23 6.35
CA SER A 349 -6.79 -0.50 5.49
C SER A 349 -7.44 -0.09 4.14
N SER A 350 -8.22 -0.96 3.53
CA SER A 350 -8.90 -0.67 2.25
C SER A 350 -10.02 0.35 2.42
N ILE A 351 -10.78 0.26 3.51
CA ILE A 351 -11.78 1.26 3.90
C ILE A 351 -11.11 2.61 4.14
N ALA A 352 -9.97 2.64 4.85
CA ALA A 352 -9.19 3.85 5.07
C ALA A 352 -8.80 4.49 3.74
N ASN A 353 -8.21 3.72 2.82
CA ASN A 353 -7.80 4.23 1.53
C ASN A 353 -8.98 4.87 0.77
N TYR A 354 -10.11 4.19 0.71
CA TYR A 354 -11.29 4.72 0.03
C TYR A 354 -11.84 5.98 0.70
N LEU A 355 -12.15 5.91 2.00
CA LEU A 355 -12.81 7.00 2.71
C LEU A 355 -11.91 8.22 2.87
N THR A 356 -10.66 8.03 3.31
CA THR A 356 -9.80 9.18 3.64
C THR A 356 -9.25 9.88 2.40
N VAL A 357 -8.97 9.14 1.33
CA VAL A 357 -8.58 9.76 0.04
C VAL A 357 -9.79 10.45 -0.60
N SER A 358 -11.02 9.92 -0.46
CA SER A 358 -12.25 10.62 -0.90
C SER A 358 -12.44 11.93 -0.12
N VAL A 359 -12.25 11.92 1.20
CA VAL A 359 -12.30 13.13 2.04
C VAL A 359 -11.21 14.12 1.61
N ALA A 360 -10.00 13.64 1.30
CA ALA A 360 -8.94 14.51 0.78
C ALA A 360 -9.33 15.19 -0.52
N GLY A 361 -10.00 14.50 -1.44
CA GLY A 361 -10.55 15.10 -2.66
C GLY A 361 -11.53 16.24 -2.37
N VAL A 362 -12.44 16.03 -1.39
CA VAL A 362 -13.38 17.09 -0.95
C VAL A 362 -12.63 18.26 -0.32
N LEU A 363 -11.67 18.01 0.57
CA LEU A 363 -10.86 19.04 1.22
C LEU A 363 -10.04 19.85 0.22
N THR A 364 -9.49 19.19 -0.80
CA THR A 364 -8.77 19.86 -1.90
C THR A 364 -9.72 20.82 -2.64
N ARG A 365 -10.92 20.36 -2.97
CA ARG A 365 -11.92 21.17 -3.68
C ARG A 365 -12.42 22.35 -2.85
N VAL A 366 -12.82 22.11 -1.59
CA VAL A 366 -13.38 23.16 -0.71
C VAL A 366 -12.30 24.17 -0.30
N GLY A 367 -11.07 23.71 -0.08
CA GLY A 367 -9.95 24.56 0.33
C GLY A 367 -9.33 25.37 -0.79
N GLY A 368 -9.61 25.05 -2.06
CA GLY A 368 -8.99 25.75 -3.20
C GLY A 368 -7.46 25.70 -3.10
N THR A 369 -6.80 26.85 -3.15
CA THR A 369 -5.34 26.96 -3.03
C THR A 369 -4.79 26.44 -1.69
N GLU A 370 -5.54 26.56 -0.60
CA GLU A 370 -5.18 26.02 0.73
C GLU A 370 -5.58 24.55 0.94
N GLY A 371 -6.25 23.94 -0.05
CA GLY A 371 -6.70 22.54 0.00
C GLY A 371 -5.62 21.56 0.41
N PRO A 372 -4.40 21.61 -0.15
CA PRO A 372 -3.31 20.71 0.24
C PRO A 372 -2.93 20.82 1.72
N ARG A 373 -3.02 22.01 2.31
CA ARG A 373 -2.77 22.21 3.76
C ARG A 373 -3.89 21.63 4.62
N LEU A 374 -5.15 21.72 4.16
CA LEU A 374 -6.28 21.07 4.85
C LEU A 374 -6.14 19.54 4.86
N VAL A 375 -5.69 18.96 3.74
CA VAL A 375 -5.39 17.52 3.68
C VAL A 375 -4.26 17.15 4.64
N LEU A 376 -3.23 17.99 4.76
CA LEU A 376 -2.13 17.78 5.70
C LEU A 376 -2.62 17.82 7.15
N LEU A 377 -3.47 18.78 7.53
CA LEU A 377 -4.09 18.85 8.86
C LEU A 377 -4.98 17.63 9.15
N PHE A 378 -5.76 17.20 8.18
CA PHE A 378 -6.57 15.97 8.28
C PHE A 378 -5.69 14.74 8.52
N ASN A 379 -4.56 14.63 7.80
CA ASN A 379 -3.60 13.55 8.01
C ASN A 379 -2.99 13.59 9.43
N MET A 380 -2.64 14.79 9.92
CA MET A 380 -2.14 14.96 11.29
C MET A 380 -3.17 14.50 12.33
N ALA A 381 -4.45 14.86 12.15
CA ALA A 381 -5.52 14.47 13.08
C ALA A 381 -5.69 12.95 13.14
N ILE A 382 -5.72 12.27 11.98
CA ILE A 382 -5.84 10.79 11.93
C ILE A 382 -4.59 10.13 12.51
N THR A 383 -3.38 10.66 12.23
CA THR A 383 -2.13 10.14 12.78
C THR A 383 -2.11 10.27 14.30
N LEU A 384 -2.59 11.38 14.86
CA LEU A 384 -2.72 11.58 16.30
C LEU A 384 -3.66 10.54 16.93
N ILE A 385 -4.83 10.29 16.31
CA ILE A 385 -5.75 9.23 16.74
C ILE A 385 -5.03 7.87 16.73
N GLY A 386 -4.25 7.59 15.69
CA GLY A 386 -3.44 6.37 15.60
C GLY A 386 -2.44 6.23 16.74
N ILE A 387 -1.77 7.30 17.14
CA ILE A 387 -0.84 7.29 18.30
C ILE A 387 -1.58 6.97 19.59
N VAL A 388 -2.74 7.58 19.83
CA VAL A 388 -3.56 7.31 21.03
C VAL A 388 -3.99 5.84 21.08
N LEU A 389 -4.44 5.29 19.93
CA LEU A 389 -4.79 3.86 19.82
C LEU A 389 -3.60 2.95 20.06
N ALA A 390 -2.40 3.30 19.56
CA ALA A 390 -1.18 2.53 19.77
C ALA A 390 -0.73 2.55 21.24
N LEU A 391 -0.84 3.69 21.90
CA LEU A 391 -0.57 3.82 23.35
C LEU A 391 -1.54 2.95 24.17
N TYR A 392 -2.83 3.01 23.84
CA TYR A 392 -3.85 2.19 24.48
C TYR A 392 -3.57 0.70 24.29
N LEU A 393 -3.30 0.26 23.05
CA LEU A 393 -2.95 -1.13 22.74
C LEU A 393 -1.72 -1.58 23.56
N ASN A 394 -0.67 -0.77 23.60
CA ASN A 394 0.55 -1.09 24.33
C ASN A 394 0.29 -1.22 25.84
N ALA A 395 -0.59 -0.38 26.40
CA ALA A 395 -1.00 -0.48 27.80
C ALA A 395 -1.79 -1.78 28.08
N CYS A 396 -2.69 -2.18 27.17
CA CYS A 396 -3.43 -3.43 27.30
C CYS A 396 -2.51 -4.65 27.24
N LEU A 397 -1.60 -4.71 26.27
CA LEU A 397 -0.65 -5.81 26.14
C LEU A 397 0.28 -5.95 27.33
N LYS A 398 0.70 -4.82 27.93
CA LYS A 398 1.51 -4.84 29.18
C LYS A 398 0.71 -5.41 30.36
N ARG A 399 -0.57 -5.06 30.48
CA ARG A 399 -1.44 -5.58 31.56
C ARG A 399 -1.66 -7.08 31.41
N GLU A 400 -1.93 -7.58 30.20
CA GLU A 400 -2.11 -9.00 29.92
C GLU A 400 -0.85 -9.81 30.28
N ARG A 401 0.35 -9.30 29.93
CA ARG A 401 1.62 -9.95 30.30
C ARG A 401 1.87 -9.95 31.82
N ALA A 402 1.51 -8.86 32.50
CA ALA A 402 1.67 -8.76 33.95
C ALA A 402 0.69 -9.69 34.72
N SER A 403 -0.51 -9.95 34.18
CA SER A 403 -1.43 -10.92 34.75
C SER A 403 -1.00 -12.36 34.49
N ALA A 404 -0.52 -12.69 33.30
CA ALA A 404 0.01 -14.01 32.97
C ALA A 404 1.28 -14.37 33.78
N GLY A 405 2.13 -13.40 34.09
CA GLY A 405 3.32 -13.62 34.95
C GLY A 405 3.03 -13.72 36.45
N LYS A 406 1.79 -13.50 36.89
CA LYS A 406 1.35 -13.71 38.29
C LYS A 406 0.68 -15.07 38.53
N GLU A 407 0.36 -15.79 37.49
CA GLU A 407 -0.23 -17.13 37.53
C GLU A 407 0.80 -18.28 37.44
N VAL A 408 2.08 -17.95 37.33
CA VAL A 408 3.24 -18.84 37.37
C VAL A 408 4.04 -18.60 38.68
#